data_aafbdc4b3e558998c456c83e2979b617
#
_entry.id   aafbdc4b3e558998c456c83e2979b617
#
_cell.length_a   1.000
_cell.length_b   1.000
_cell.length_c   1.000
_cell.angle_alpha   90.00
_cell.angle_beta   90.00
_cell.angle_gamma   90.00
#
_symmetry.space_group_name_H-M   'P 1'
#
loop_
_entity.id
_entity.type
_entity.pdbx_description
1 polymer ?
#
loop_
_entity_poly.entity_id
_entity_poly.type
_entity_poly.pdbx_seq_one_letter_code
_entity_poly.pdbx_strand_id
1 'polypeptide(L)'
;MFAGDTFTVDQRRGIKRALEEAEAGSGLAFHVHVGATEGEPRANAVALLQRMPDPGHSVVLLVDPGQRALEVVTGSAARHQLSDSECGLAALAMQGSFSAGDLPGGLISGIQQLGEHARKAHSLHTESHDAPQLSGASARTTSRLSGSSVRDPH
;
A
#
# COMPACT_ATOMS: atom_id res chain seq x y z
N MET A 1 7.38 14.01 -9.70
CA MET A 1 6.22 13.27 -9.21
C MET A 1 4.92 13.76 -9.83
N PHE A 2 4.63 15.05 -9.77
CA PHE A 2 3.40 15.59 -10.33
C PHE A 2 3.68 16.25 -11.67
N ALA A 3 2.75 16.07 -12.61
CA ALA A 3 2.86 16.67 -13.93
C ALA A 3 2.13 17.99 -13.92
N GLY A 4 2.82 19.06 -14.35
CA GLY A 4 2.22 20.38 -14.51
C GLY A 4 1.72 20.99 -13.21
N ASP A 5 0.67 21.80 -13.34
CA ASP A 5 0.14 22.58 -12.23
C ASP A 5 -1.18 22.00 -11.70
N THR A 6 -1.28 20.68 -11.66
CA THR A 6 -2.49 19.99 -11.23
C THR A 6 -2.88 20.36 -9.79
N PHE A 7 -1.90 20.64 -8.95
CA PHE A 7 -2.12 20.90 -7.52
C PHE A 7 -1.49 22.22 -7.08
N THR A 8 -2.11 22.84 -6.08
CA THR A 8 -1.51 23.98 -5.39
C THR A 8 -0.33 23.52 -4.54
N VAL A 9 0.45 24.48 -4.07
CA VAL A 9 1.59 24.19 -3.18
C VAL A 9 1.11 23.49 -1.91
N ASP A 10 0.01 23.99 -1.32
CA ASP A 10 -0.54 23.39 -0.10
C ASP A 10 -1.05 21.97 -0.34
N GLN A 11 -1.68 21.73 -1.48
CA GLN A 11 -2.17 20.40 -1.83
C GLN A 11 -1.00 19.42 -2.00
N ARG A 12 0.08 19.86 -2.64
CA ARG A 12 1.27 19.02 -2.79
C ARG A 12 1.91 18.70 -1.44
N ARG A 13 1.94 19.68 -0.55
CA ARG A 13 2.46 19.45 0.81
C ARG A 13 1.63 18.43 1.56
N GLY A 14 0.31 18.50 1.43
CA GLY A 14 -0.57 17.54 2.07
C GLY A 14 -0.35 16.13 1.57
N ILE A 15 -0.21 15.98 0.24
CA ILE A 15 0.05 14.69 -0.37
C ILE A 15 1.41 14.16 0.08
N LYS A 16 2.42 15.01 0.06
CA LYS A 16 3.77 14.62 0.49
C LYS A 16 3.77 14.15 1.94
N ARG A 17 3.07 14.88 2.81
CA ARG A 17 2.98 14.51 4.23
C ARG A 17 2.31 13.15 4.38
N ALA A 18 1.22 12.91 3.65
CA ALA A 18 0.53 11.63 3.70
C ALA A 18 1.45 10.49 3.25
N LEU A 19 2.24 10.73 2.19
CA LEU A 19 3.20 9.73 1.72
C LEU A 19 4.27 9.44 2.78
N GLU A 20 4.81 10.48 3.40
CA GLU A 20 5.84 10.31 4.42
C GLU A 20 5.32 9.54 5.62
N GLU A 21 4.09 9.84 6.04
CA GLU A 21 3.46 9.13 7.16
C GLU A 21 3.19 7.68 6.82
N ALA A 22 2.73 7.42 5.60
CA ALA A 22 2.48 6.05 5.16
C ALA A 22 3.78 5.25 5.12
N GLU A 23 4.86 5.87 4.63
CA GLU A 23 6.16 5.21 4.57
C GLU A 23 6.71 4.94 5.96
N ALA A 24 6.62 5.92 6.85
CA ALA A 24 7.16 5.78 8.20
C ALA A 24 6.45 4.67 8.97
N GLY A 25 5.14 4.57 8.84
CA GLY A 25 4.37 3.59 9.59
C GLY A 25 4.43 2.17 9.02
N SER A 26 4.62 2.04 7.71
CA SER A 26 4.55 0.75 7.05
C SER A 26 5.91 0.14 6.74
N GLY A 27 6.95 0.96 6.62
CA GLY A 27 8.25 0.51 6.14
C GLY A 27 8.31 0.31 4.64
N LEU A 28 7.24 0.67 3.91
CA LEU A 28 7.20 0.57 2.46
C LEU A 28 7.49 1.92 1.83
N ALA A 29 7.98 1.92 0.59
CA ALA A 29 8.13 3.14 -0.19
C ALA A 29 6.83 3.40 -0.96
N PHE A 30 6.35 4.63 -0.95
CA PHE A 30 5.15 5.03 -1.67
C PHE A 30 5.50 6.07 -2.71
N HIS A 31 5.00 5.88 -3.93
CA HIS A 31 5.21 6.82 -5.02
C HIS A 31 3.86 7.14 -5.67
N VAL A 32 3.61 8.41 -5.92
CA VAL A 32 2.41 8.86 -6.61
C VAL A 32 2.81 9.56 -7.89
N HIS A 33 2.18 9.16 -8.99
CA HIS A 33 2.33 9.82 -10.28
C HIS A 33 0.95 10.30 -10.73
N VAL A 34 0.82 11.58 -11.01
CA VAL A 34 -0.41 12.16 -11.55
C VAL A 34 -0.07 12.83 -12.88
N GLY A 35 -0.69 12.36 -13.93
CA GLY A 35 -0.43 12.92 -15.26
C GLY A 35 -0.91 12.00 -16.35
N ALA A 36 -0.82 12.48 -17.59
CA ALA A 36 -1.21 11.71 -18.75
C ALA A 36 -0.27 10.53 -18.96
N THR A 37 -0.85 9.41 -19.36
CA THR A 37 -0.10 8.20 -19.67
C THR A 37 -0.40 7.77 -21.09
N GLU A 38 0.53 7.02 -21.66
CA GLU A 38 0.34 6.43 -23.00
C GLU A 38 0.13 4.94 -22.84
N GLY A 39 -0.83 4.41 -23.57
CA GLY A 39 -1.15 2.99 -23.51
C GLY A 39 -1.92 2.65 -22.24
N GLU A 40 -1.72 1.43 -21.76
CA GLU A 40 -2.43 0.93 -20.60
C GLU A 40 -1.93 1.57 -19.31
N PRO A 41 -2.82 2.19 -18.52
CA PRO A 41 -2.40 2.79 -17.25
C PRO A 41 -1.72 1.81 -16.31
N ARG A 42 -2.23 0.58 -16.23
CA ARG A 42 -1.62 -0.41 -15.34
C ARG A 42 -0.20 -0.75 -15.78
N ALA A 43 0.06 -0.88 -17.07
CA ALA A 43 1.40 -1.13 -17.57
C ALA A 43 2.35 0.01 -17.23
N ASN A 44 1.85 1.24 -17.29
CA ASN A 44 2.62 2.41 -16.88
C ASN A 44 2.95 2.37 -15.39
N ALA A 45 1.98 1.99 -14.57
CA ALA A 45 2.17 1.88 -13.13
C ALA A 45 3.21 0.81 -12.79
N VAL A 46 3.14 -0.33 -13.45
CA VAL A 46 4.11 -1.41 -13.26
C VAL A 46 5.52 -0.94 -13.66
N ALA A 47 5.63 -0.22 -14.77
CA ALA A 47 6.92 0.30 -15.22
C ALA A 47 7.52 1.26 -14.19
N LEU A 48 6.67 2.11 -13.59
CA LEU A 48 7.13 3.00 -12.53
C LEU A 48 7.60 2.21 -11.31
N LEU A 49 6.86 1.18 -10.94
CA LEU A 49 7.24 0.33 -9.82
C LEU A 49 8.62 -0.28 -10.04
N GLN A 50 8.86 -0.77 -11.25
CA GLN A 50 10.14 -1.41 -11.58
C GLN A 50 11.32 -0.46 -11.52
N ARG A 51 11.07 0.86 -11.60
CA ARG A 51 12.11 1.89 -11.51
C ARG A 51 12.39 2.33 -10.09
N MET A 52 11.59 1.89 -9.12
CA MET A 52 11.84 2.24 -7.73
C MET A 52 13.13 1.58 -7.24
N PRO A 53 13.84 2.20 -6.27
CA PRO A 53 15.07 1.60 -5.74
C PRO A 53 14.87 0.22 -5.16
N ASP A 54 13.72 -0.03 -4.53
CA ASP A 54 13.38 -1.34 -3.98
C ASP A 54 11.96 -1.69 -4.40
N PRO A 55 11.79 -2.18 -5.64
CA PRO A 55 10.45 -2.43 -6.17
C PRO A 55 9.63 -3.39 -5.33
N GLY A 56 10.27 -4.39 -4.74
CA GLY A 56 9.56 -5.39 -3.94
C GLY A 56 8.84 -4.79 -2.75
N HIS A 57 9.40 -3.75 -2.15
CA HIS A 57 8.85 -3.09 -0.96
C HIS A 57 8.23 -1.73 -1.30
N SER A 58 7.74 -1.58 -2.52
CA SER A 58 7.21 -0.30 -2.99
C SER A 58 5.75 -0.41 -3.40
N VAL A 59 5.06 0.72 -3.31
CA VAL A 59 3.67 0.89 -3.73
C VAL A 59 3.63 2.08 -4.68
N VAL A 60 3.00 1.92 -5.83
CA VAL A 60 2.85 3.00 -6.80
C VAL A 60 1.36 3.27 -7.01
N LEU A 61 0.99 4.54 -6.88
CA LEU A 61 -0.32 5.04 -7.25
C LEU A 61 -0.16 5.86 -8.52
N LEU A 62 -0.88 5.49 -9.57
CA LEU A 62 -0.85 6.22 -10.83
C LEU A 62 -2.24 6.75 -11.11
N VAL A 63 -2.34 8.05 -11.35
CA VAL A 63 -3.60 8.70 -11.67
C VAL A 63 -3.46 9.43 -13.00
N ASP A 64 -4.32 9.08 -13.96
CA ASP A 64 -4.41 9.76 -15.22
C ASP A 64 -5.82 10.38 -15.30
N PRO A 65 -5.98 11.65 -14.94
CA PRO A 65 -7.31 12.27 -14.93
C PRO A 65 -7.94 12.31 -16.32
N GLY A 66 -7.14 12.45 -17.36
CA GLY A 66 -7.63 12.49 -18.74
C GLY A 66 -8.30 11.20 -19.17
N GLN A 67 -7.79 10.07 -18.72
CA GLN A 67 -8.36 8.76 -19.02
C GLN A 67 -9.26 8.26 -17.89
N ARG A 68 -9.42 9.05 -16.84
CA ARG A 68 -10.16 8.66 -15.63
C ARG A 68 -9.63 7.34 -15.07
N ALA A 69 -8.32 7.17 -15.10
CA ALA A 69 -7.66 5.94 -14.69
C ALA A 69 -6.96 6.12 -13.36
N LEU A 70 -7.05 5.10 -12.55
CA LEU A 70 -6.35 5.01 -11.27
C LEU A 70 -5.86 3.59 -11.11
N GLU A 71 -4.56 3.46 -10.87
CA GLU A 71 -3.95 2.15 -10.64
C GLU A 71 -3.15 2.20 -9.36
N VAL A 72 -3.29 1.16 -8.54
CA VAL A 72 -2.47 0.94 -7.36
C VAL A 72 -1.76 -0.39 -7.55
N VAL A 73 -0.45 -0.35 -7.65
CA VAL A 73 0.35 -1.57 -7.84
C VAL A 73 1.34 -1.70 -6.69
N THR A 74 1.57 -2.94 -6.28
CA THR A 74 2.42 -3.25 -5.14
C THR A 74 3.50 -4.23 -5.54
N GLY A 75 4.67 -4.07 -4.95
CA GLY A 75 5.76 -5.01 -5.14
C GLY A 75 5.49 -6.32 -4.42
N SER A 76 6.30 -7.34 -4.71
CA SER A 76 6.06 -8.69 -4.21
C SER A 76 6.06 -8.78 -2.68
N ALA A 77 6.95 -8.06 -2.02
CA ALA A 77 6.99 -8.04 -0.56
C ALA A 77 5.89 -7.14 0.01
N ALA A 78 5.58 -6.04 -0.66
CA ALA A 78 4.54 -5.12 -0.20
C ALA A 78 3.16 -5.79 -0.15
N ARG A 79 2.92 -6.78 -0.99
CA ARG A 79 1.64 -7.52 -1.01
C ARG A 79 1.35 -8.22 0.31
N HIS A 80 2.36 -8.53 1.08
CA HIS A 80 2.17 -9.15 2.39
C HIS A 80 1.57 -8.17 3.39
N GLN A 81 1.71 -6.88 3.13
CA GLN A 81 1.14 -5.83 3.99
C GLN A 81 -0.09 -5.19 3.37
N LEU A 82 -0.21 -5.22 2.05
CA LEU A 82 -1.33 -4.63 1.31
C LEU A 82 -1.84 -5.64 0.29
N SER A 83 -2.95 -6.28 0.61
CA SER A 83 -3.58 -7.24 -0.30
C SER A 83 -4.21 -6.52 -1.48
N ASP A 84 -4.48 -7.26 -2.55
CA ASP A 84 -5.18 -6.73 -3.71
C ASP A 84 -6.56 -6.19 -3.34
N SER A 85 -7.24 -6.85 -2.38
CA SER A 85 -8.54 -6.40 -1.90
C SER A 85 -8.45 -5.04 -1.23
N GLU A 86 -7.44 -4.85 -0.39
CA GLU A 86 -7.24 -3.58 0.31
C GLU A 86 -6.91 -2.47 -0.66
N CYS A 87 -6.07 -2.76 -1.65
CA CYS A 87 -5.75 -1.81 -2.71
C CYS A 87 -7.00 -1.45 -3.52
N GLY A 88 -7.83 -2.45 -3.81
CA GLY A 88 -9.08 -2.23 -4.55
C GLY A 88 -10.06 -1.36 -3.80
N LEU A 89 -10.19 -1.56 -2.48
CA LEU A 89 -11.06 -0.74 -1.65
C LEU A 89 -10.59 0.71 -1.60
N ALA A 90 -9.28 0.93 -1.45
CA ALA A 90 -8.73 2.27 -1.45
C ALA A 90 -8.92 2.95 -2.81
N ALA A 91 -8.70 2.21 -3.90
CA ALA A 91 -8.89 2.73 -5.25
C ALA A 91 -10.34 3.14 -5.47
N LEU A 92 -11.29 2.34 -5.02
CA LEU A 92 -12.71 2.63 -5.17
C LEU A 92 -13.08 3.91 -4.42
N ALA A 93 -12.58 4.07 -3.19
CA ALA A 93 -12.82 5.27 -2.41
C ALA A 93 -12.22 6.51 -3.07
N MET A 94 -11.02 6.38 -3.62
CA MET A 94 -10.37 7.48 -4.33
C MET A 94 -11.17 7.88 -5.57
N GLN A 95 -11.65 6.90 -6.33
CA GLN A 95 -12.46 7.18 -7.52
C GLN A 95 -13.73 7.93 -7.18
N GLY A 96 -14.34 7.63 -6.05
CA GLY A 96 -15.50 8.36 -5.56
C GLY A 96 -15.19 9.83 -5.33
N SER A 97 -14.08 10.12 -4.68
CA SER A 97 -13.65 11.51 -4.44
C SER A 97 -13.30 12.22 -5.75
N PHE A 98 -12.62 11.52 -6.65
CA PHE A 98 -12.25 12.10 -7.95
C PHE A 98 -13.51 12.45 -8.76
N SER A 99 -14.51 11.60 -8.72
CA SER A 99 -15.78 11.85 -9.41
C SER A 99 -16.50 13.05 -8.82
N ALA A 100 -16.31 13.32 -7.55
CA ALA A 100 -16.87 14.50 -6.88
C ALA A 100 -16.03 15.76 -7.11
N GLY A 101 -14.92 15.64 -7.84
CA GLY A 101 -14.08 16.78 -8.16
C GLY A 101 -12.99 17.07 -7.15
N ASP A 102 -12.74 16.14 -6.24
CA ASP A 102 -11.73 16.34 -5.18
C ASP A 102 -10.57 15.38 -5.36
N LEU A 103 -9.74 15.65 -6.35
CA LEU A 103 -8.56 14.82 -6.63
C LEU A 103 -7.55 14.84 -5.48
N PRO A 104 -7.13 16.02 -4.98
CA PRO A 104 -6.12 16.01 -3.90
C PRO A 104 -6.64 15.39 -2.62
N GLY A 105 -7.88 15.67 -2.22
CA GLY A 105 -8.45 15.08 -1.02
C GLY A 105 -8.58 13.57 -1.14
N GLY A 106 -9.00 13.10 -2.31
CA GLY A 106 -9.08 11.66 -2.57
C GLY A 106 -7.73 10.97 -2.49
N LEU A 107 -6.69 11.60 -3.05
CA LEU A 107 -5.34 11.05 -2.98
C LEU A 107 -4.85 10.96 -1.54
N ILE A 108 -5.01 12.05 -0.77
CA ILE A 108 -4.58 12.07 0.62
C ILE A 108 -5.27 10.97 1.42
N SER A 109 -6.61 10.89 1.29
CA SER A 109 -7.38 9.87 2.01
C SER A 109 -6.97 8.46 1.60
N GLY A 110 -6.76 8.25 0.30
CA GLY A 110 -6.36 6.93 -0.21
C GLY A 110 -4.99 6.52 0.30
N ILE A 111 -4.03 7.43 0.27
CA ILE A 111 -2.69 7.17 0.79
C ILE A 111 -2.75 6.85 2.29
N GLN A 112 -3.56 7.61 3.03
CA GLN A 112 -3.74 7.36 4.46
C GLN A 112 -4.35 5.98 4.72
N GLN A 113 -5.34 5.61 3.93
CA GLN A 113 -5.99 4.31 4.06
C GLN A 113 -5.01 3.17 3.78
N LEU A 114 -4.25 3.28 2.69
CA LEU A 114 -3.24 2.27 2.35
C LEU A 114 -2.15 2.21 3.41
N GLY A 115 -1.70 3.37 3.89
CA GLY A 115 -0.69 3.44 4.93
C GLY A 115 -1.16 2.80 6.22
N GLU A 116 -2.43 2.98 6.57
CA GLU A 116 -3.00 2.42 7.79
C GLU A 116 -3.06 0.89 7.71
N HIS A 117 -3.53 0.36 6.59
CA HIS A 117 -3.57 -1.10 6.39
C HIS A 117 -2.17 -1.69 6.43
N ALA A 118 -1.23 -1.06 5.75
CA ALA A 118 0.14 -1.55 5.69
C ALA A 118 0.82 -1.47 7.06
N ARG A 119 0.53 -0.42 7.82
CA ARG A 119 1.08 -0.25 9.17
C ARG A 119 0.57 -1.34 10.11
N LYS A 120 -0.71 -1.64 10.06
CA LYS A 120 -1.30 -2.69 10.89
C LYS A 120 -0.70 -4.04 10.59
N ALA A 121 -0.58 -4.38 9.31
CA ALA A 121 0.00 -5.64 8.90
C ALA A 121 1.47 -5.74 9.30
N HIS A 122 2.21 -4.62 9.18
CA HIS A 122 3.61 -4.55 9.58
C HIS A 122 3.77 -4.82 11.08
N SER A 123 2.94 -4.18 11.89
CA SER A 123 2.97 -4.36 13.34
C SER A 123 2.66 -5.78 13.74
N LEU A 124 1.63 -6.37 13.15
CA LEU A 124 1.23 -7.74 13.45
C LEU A 124 2.33 -8.72 13.06
N HIS A 125 2.95 -8.51 11.91
CA HIS A 125 4.03 -9.37 11.46
C HIS A 125 5.24 -9.27 12.41
N THR A 126 5.58 -8.05 12.83
CA THR A 126 6.67 -7.81 13.75
C THR A 126 6.39 -8.48 15.09
N GLU A 127 5.18 -8.37 15.59
CA GLU A 127 4.80 -9.01 16.86
C GLU A 127 4.89 -10.51 16.77
N SER A 128 4.42 -11.09 15.69
CA SER A 128 4.50 -12.53 15.48
C SER A 128 5.94 -13.00 15.42
N HIS A 129 6.79 -12.23 14.77
CA HIS A 129 8.19 -12.55 14.63
C HIS A 129 8.91 -12.46 15.98
N ASP A 130 8.53 -11.49 16.79
CA ASP A 130 9.14 -11.27 18.10
C ASP A 130 8.54 -12.15 19.19
N ALA A 131 7.43 -12.81 18.91
CA ALA A 131 6.80 -13.70 19.90
C ALA A 131 7.82 -14.75 20.33
N PRO A 132 7.96 -14.97 21.63
CA PRO A 132 8.90 -15.98 22.10
C PRO A 132 8.58 -17.32 21.46
N GLN A 133 9.60 -18.01 21.05
CA GLN A 133 9.45 -19.33 20.45
C GLN A 133 9.22 -20.36 21.54
N LEU A 134 8.32 -20.12 22.34
CA LEU A 134 8.06 -20.90 23.54
C LEU A 134 7.68 -22.30 23.22
N SER A 135 7.98 -22.04 23.34
CA SER A 135 7.43 -22.81 23.36
C SER A 135 6.73 -23.36 23.08
N GLY A 136 6.94 -23.09 22.84
CA GLY A 136 6.41 -23.48 22.44
C GLY A 136 5.69 -23.70 22.05
N ALA A 137 5.66 -23.51 21.88
CA ALA A 137 5.09 -23.63 21.47
C ALA A 137 4.24 -23.53 21.03
N SER A 138 4.13 -23.33 20.77
CA SER A 138 3.54 -23.36 20.41
C SER A 138 2.78 -23.20 19.78
N ALA A 139 2.61 -23.14 19.51
CA ALA A 139 2.22 -23.09 19.10
C ALA A 139 1.62 -23.19 18.30
N ARG A 140 1.67 -23.26 18.15
CA ARG A 140 1.57 -23.61 17.58
C ARG A 140 0.73 -23.82 17.46
N THR A 141 0.55 -23.85 17.26
CA THR A 141 0.31 -24.28 17.40
C THR A 141 -0.43 -24.46 17.07
N THR A 142 -0.71 -24.32 16.92
CA THR A 142 -0.91 -24.80 16.95
C THR A 142 -1.54 -25.16 16.49
N SER A 143 -1.65 -25.11 16.30
CA SER A 143 -1.66 -25.69 16.27
C SER A 143 -1.94 -26.35 16.01
N ARG A 144 -1.86 -26.36 16.08
CA ARG A 144 -1.51 -27.19 16.19
C ARG A 144 -1.97 -27.70 16.71
N LEU A 145 -2.07 -27.43 16.36
CA LEU A 145 -1.73 -28.09 17.05
C LEU A 145 -2.13 -28.62 17.13
N SER A 146 -2.26 -28.72 17.05
CA SER A 146 -2.02 -29.38 17.55
C SER A 146 -2.04 -30.00 17.61
N GLY A 147 -1.93 -30.33 17.45
CA GLY A 147 -1.41 -30.85 17.82
C GLY A 147 -1.41 -31.39 17.92
N SER A 148 -1.30 -31.56 17.92
CA SER A 148 -0.71 -32.14 18.36
C SER A 148 -0.70 -32.57 18.54
N SER A 149 -0.58 -32.27 18.49
CA SER A 149 0.04 -32.70 18.96
C SER A 149 0.12 -33.05 19.00
N VAL A 150 0.32 -32.77 18.95
CA VAL A 150 1.00 -33.09 19.28
C VAL A 150 1.11 -33.27 19.11
N ARG A 151 1.23 -33.18 19.05
CA ARG A 151 1.85 -33.39 19.20
C ARG A 151 1.91 -33.16 19.14
N ASP A 152 1.93 -33.19 18.81
CA ASP A 152 2.46 -33.09 18.95
C ASP A 152 2.48 -32.87 18.75
N PRO A 153 2.55 -32.25 18.92
CA PRO A 153 3.01 -32.09 18.96
C PRO A 153 3.12 -31.87 18.65
N HIS A 154 3.44 -31.75 18.24
CA HIS A 154 3.90 -31.71 18.28
C HIS A 154 3.95 -31.62 18.14
#